data_4f8caab0f0194cc650c453b2f836fdf0
#
_entry.id   4f8caab0f0194cc650c453b2f836fdf0
#
_cell.length_a   1.000
_cell.length_b   1.000
_cell.length_c   1.000
_cell.angle_alpha   90.00
_cell.angle_beta   90.00
_cell.angle_gamma   90.00
#
_symmetry.space_group_name_H-M   'P 1'
#
loop_
_entity.id
_entity.type
_entity.pdbx_description
1 polymer ?
#
loop_
_entity_poly.entity_id
_entity_poly.type
_entity_poly.pdbx_seq_one_letter_code
_entity_poly.pdbx_strand_id
1 'polypeptide(L)'
;GDEQVVFALHDNEETRTKYPCHFNLAVSYKLKGNTLKVTWHVENTDDKPIAFQIGGHPAFNLPEVTANDAMHGRLQLDDTAPIRRFIDHNSGCLDASRHETVDTEDGLLAFNEDTFKNDALIFDHSQLHQVALLNPDDTPAVVVSFKSPAVGIWSPYGKNAPFICIEPWYGVTDLVDYDGNFADRYLTNSLLPGSSFMSQYTITLG
;
A
#
# COMPACT_ATOMS: atom_id res chain seq x y z
N GLY A 1 -25.61 -9.62 -9.32
CA GLY A 1 -25.60 -9.66 -7.85
C GLY A 1 -24.23 -9.29 -7.33
N ASP A 2 -24.13 -8.99 -6.05
CA ASP A 2 -22.85 -8.74 -5.40
C ASP A 2 -22.08 -10.08 -5.31
N GLU A 3 -20.87 -10.12 -5.84
CA GLU A 3 -19.99 -11.28 -5.75
C GLU A 3 -18.94 -11.04 -4.68
N GLN A 4 -18.75 -12.02 -3.81
CA GLN A 4 -17.77 -11.92 -2.71
C GLN A 4 -17.02 -13.24 -2.58
N VAL A 5 -15.71 -13.14 -2.36
CA VAL A 5 -14.85 -14.22 -1.92
C VAL A 5 -14.13 -13.82 -0.65
N VAL A 6 -13.93 -14.75 0.27
CA VAL A 6 -13.21 -14.55 1.51
C VAL A 6 -12.12 -15.61 1.64
N PHE A 7 -10.89 -15.17 1.86
CA PHE A 7 -9.77 -16.03 2.24
C PHE A 7 -9.57 -15.90 3.75
N ALA A 8 -9.52 -17.03 4.43
CA ALA A 8 -9.30 -17.08 5.88
C ALA A 8 -8.01 -17.84 6.19
N LEU A 9 -7.24 -17.30 7.12
CA LEU A 9 -6.06 -17.91 7.69
C LEU A 9 -6.21 -17.93 9.20
N HIS A 10 -6.08 -19.11 9.80
CA HIS A 10 -5.95 -19.30 11.25
C HIS A 10 -4.51 -19.66 11.55
N ASP A 11 -4.02 -19.23 12.69
CA ASP A 11 -2.70 -19.67 13.13
C ASP A 11 -2.66 -21.20 13.34
N ASN A 12 -1.51 -21.78 13.13
CA ASN A 12 -1.23 -23.19 13.34
C ASN A 12 0.20 -23.38 13.84
N GLU A 13 0.64 -24.61 14.07
CA GLU A 13 1.99 -24.91 14.56
C GLU A 13 3.08 -24.33 13.65
N GLU A 14 2.91 -24.41 12.33
CA GLU A 14 3.88 -23.91 11.36
C GLU A 14 3.95 -22.36 11.38
N THR A 15 2.81 -21.68 11.33
CA THR A 15 2.78 -20.20 11.35
C THR A 15 3.34 -19.64 12.64
N ARG A 16 3.10 -20.30 13.80
CA ARG A 16 3.63 -19.89 15.09
C ARG A 16 5.15 -20.03 15.22
N THR A 17 5.81 -20.81 14.37
CA THR A 17 7.30 -20.84 14.35
C THR A 17 7.88 -19.51 13.85
N LYS A 18 7.14 -18.74 13.06
CA LYS A 18 7.56 -17.46 12.48
C LYS A 18 6.92 -16.25 13.17
N TYR A 19 5.66 -16.39 13.54
CA TYR A 19 4.87 -15.38 14.24
C TYR A 19 4.15 -16.04 15.42
N PRO A 20 4.75 -15.99 16.64
CA PRO A 20 4.33 -16.79 17.79
C PRO A 20 3.11 -16.18 18.51
N CYS A 21 2.04 -15.98 17.77
CA CYS A 21 0.77 -15.41 18.25
C CYS A 21 -0.40 -16.24 17.74
N HIS A 22 -1.50 -16.21 18.48
CA HIS A 22 -2.78 -16.76 18.04
C HIS A 22 -3.63 -15.66 17.39
N PHE A 23 -4.09 -15.90 16.17
CA PHE A 23 -4.87 -14.94 15.42
C PHE A 23 -5.79 -15.59 14.38
N ASN A 24 -6.81 -14.85 14.00
CA ASN A 24 -7.58 -15.10 12.78
C ASN A 24 -7.36 -13.93 11.82
N LEU A 25 -7.10 -14.23 10.55
CA LEU A 25 -7.06 -13.26 9.47
C LEU A 25 -8.09 -13.62 8.41
N ALA A 26 -8.93 -12.68 8.04
CA ALA A 26 -9.79 -12.79 6.86
C ALA A 26 -9.51 -11.64 5.89
N VAL A 27 -9.33 -11.99 4.62
CA VAL A 27 -9.25 -11.02 3.51
C VAL A 27 -10.42 -11.26 2.59
N SER A 28 -11.32 -10.28 2.49
CA SER A 28 -12.48 -10.38 1.62
C SER A 28 -12.37 -9.46 0.42
N TYR A 29 -12.81 -9.96 -0.72
CA TYR A 29 -12.93 -9.25 -1.99
C TYR A 29 -14.40 -9.22 -2.37
N LYS A 30 -14.98 -8.03 -2.44
CA LYS A 30 -16.39 -7.83 -2.81
C LYS A 30 -16.49 -6.93 -4.03
N LEU A 31 -17.02 -7.48 -5.12
CA LEU A 31 -17.29 -6.75 -6.37
C LEU A 31 -18.72 -6.21 -6.37
N LYS A 32 -18.87 -4.93 -6.67
CA LYS A 32 -20.15 -4.27 -6.89
C LYS A 32 -20.03 -3.25 -8.02
N GLY A 33 -20.70 -3.53 -9.16
CA GLY A 33 -20.55 -2.72 -10.36
C GLY A 33 -19.10 -2.76 -10.85
N ASN A 34 -18.49 -1.59 -11.01
CA ASN A 34 -17.08 -1.41 -11.40
C ASN A 34 -16.13 -1.22 -10.20
N THR A 35 -16.59 -1.46 -8.98
CA THR A 35 -15.80 -1.25 -7.77
C THR A 35 -15.54 -2.57 -7.05
N LEU A 36 -14.25 -2.89 -6.87
CA LEU A 36 -13.77 -3.96 -6.00
C LEU A 36 -13.42 -3.39 -4.63
N LYS A 37 -14.05 -3.89 -3.58
CA LYS A 37 -13.70 -3.59 -2.19
C LYS A 37 -12.88 -4.73 -1.61
N VAL A 38 -11.70 -4.42 -1.10
CA VAL A 38 -10.83 -5.33 -0.35
C VAL A 38 -10.90 -4.96 1.12
N THR A 39 -11.20 -5.94 1.99
CA THR A 39 -11.30 -5.72 3.44
C THR A 39 -10.39 -6.70 4.16
N TRP A 40 -9.62 -6.20 5.11
CA TRP A 40 -8.85 -6.98 6.07
C TRP A 40 -9.57 -7.03 7.40
N HIS A 41 -9.63 -8.19 8.00
CA HIS A 41 -10.11 -8.39 9.36
C HIS A 41 -9.10 -9.26 10.10
N VAL A 42 -8.47 -8.70 11.13
CA VAL A 42 -7.51 -9.38 12.01
C VAL A 42 -8.11 -9.46 13.39
N GLU A 43 -8.14 -10.64 13.95
CA GLU A 43 -8.66 -10.93 15.30
C GLU A 43 -7.52 -11.46 16.17
N ASN A 44 -7.33 -10.86 17.33
CA ASN A 44 -6.42 -11.41 18.33
C ASN A 44 -7.16 -12.49 19.16
N THR A 45 -6.79 -13.75 18.92
CA THR A 45 -7.31 -14.90 19.69
C THR A 45 -6.32 -15.38 20.75
N ASP A 46 -5.21 -14.66 20.95
CA ASP A 46 -4.21 -14.90 21.99
C ASP A 46 -4.67 -14.35 23.36
N ASP A 47 -4.04 -14.79 24.43
CA ASP A 47 -4.24 -14.29 25.79
C ASP A 47 -3.37 -13.06 26.14
N LYS A 48 -2.54 -12.61 25.19
CA LYS A 48 -1.65 -11.45 25.27
C LYS A 48 -1.87 -10.49 24.08
N PRO A 49 -1.43 -9.21 24.18
CA PRO A 49 -1.44 -8.31 23.03
C PRO A 49 -0.60 -8.87 21.87
N ILE A 50 -1.11 -8.71 20.64
CA ILE A 50 -0.37 -9.02 19.41
C ILE A 50 -0.06 -7.74 18.65
N ALA A 51 1.07 -7.72 17.93
CA ALA A 51 1.48 -6.64 17.06
C ALA A 51 1.56 -7.15 15.63
N PHE A 52 1.08 -6.38 14.65
CA PHE A 52 1.10 -6.78 13.25
C PHE A 52 1.16 -5.58 12.31
N GLN A 53 1.56 -5.85 11.07
CA GLN A 53 1.44 -4.93 9.94
C GLN A 53 0.67 -5.63 8.82
N ILE A 54 -0.09 -4.87 8.05
CA ILE A 54 -0.86 -5.40 6.92
C ILE A 54 -0.97 -4.33 5.82
N GLY A 55 -1.00 -4.76 4.56
CA GLY A 55 -1.15 -3.87 3.43
C GLY A 55 -1.59 -4.61 2.16
N GLY A 56 -1.96 -3.87 1.14
CA GLY A 56 -2.24 -4.38 -0.20
C GLY A 56 -1.11 -4.01 -1.16
N HIS A 57 -0.96 -4.81 -2.21
CA HIS A 57 0.03 -4.56 -3.27
C HIS A 57 -0.62 -4.73 -4.66
N PRO A 58 -1.76 -4.06 -4.93
CA PRO A 58 -2.40 -4.15 -6.23
C PRO A 58 -1.55 -3.46 -7.30
N ALA A 59 -1.46 -4.10 -8.47
CA ALA A 59 -0.76 -3.58 -9.63
C ALA A 59 -1.75 -3.35 -10.77
N PHE A 60 -1.54 -2.30 -11.53
CA PHE A 60 -2.42 -1.86 -12.62
C PHE A 60 -1.59 -1.68 -13.89
N ASN A 61 -2.05 -2.24 -15.00
CA ASN A 61 -1.46 -1.96 -16.29
C ASN A 61 -1.58 -0.47 -16.63
N LEU A 62 -0.52 0.08 -17.20
CA LEU A 62 -0.53 1.46 -17.67
C LEU A 62 -1.41 1.58 -18.92
N PRO A 63 -2.34 2.53 -18.98
CA PRO A 63 -3.15 2.74 -20.18
C PRO A 63 -2.28 3.03 -21.41
N GLU A 64 -2.54 2.31 -22.51
CA GLU A 64 -1.87 2.46 -23.80
C GLU A 64 -0.34 2.24 -23.81
N VAL A 65 0.26 1.78 -22.70
CA VAL A 65 1.69 1.43 -22.64
C VAL A 65 1.86 -0.08 -22.79
N THR A 66 2.66 -0.47 -23.78
CA THR A 66 3.03 -1.88 -24.02
C THR A 66 4.45 -2.15 -23.54
N ALA A 67 4.87 -3.43 -23.53
CA ALA A 67 6.23 -3.81 -23.15
C ALA A 67 7.33 -3.24 -24.07
N ASN A 68 6.96 -2.70 -25.24
CA ASN A 68 7.89 -2.09 -26.20
C ASN A 68 7.98 -0.56 -26.07
N ASP A 69 7.09 0.04 -25.31
CA ASP A 69 7.05 1.49 -25.08
C ASP A 69 7.87 1.84 -23.85
N ALA A 70 8.39 3.07 -23.79
CA ALA A 70 8.98 3.57 -22.54
C ALA A 70 7.88 3.70 -21.48
N MET A 71 8.16 3.23 -20.29
CA MET A 71 7.21 3.32 -19.15
C MET A 71 6.93 4.79 -18.83
N HIS A 72 5.69 5.18 -18.85
CA HIS A 72 5.21 6.51 -18.47
C HIS A 72 3.72 6.49 -18.10
N GLY A 73 3.27 7.53 -17.41
CA GLY A 73 1.87 7.69 -17.07
C GLY A 73 1.61 8.94 -16.23
N ARG A 74 0.38 9.08 -15.81
CA ARG A 74 -0.06 10.20 -14.95
C ARG A 74 -0.94 9.69 -13.82
N LEU A 75 -0.72 10.24 -12.63
CA LEU A 75 -1.53 10.02 -11.46
C LEU A 75 -2.20 11.33 -11.03
N GLN A 76 -3.45 11.24 -10.59
CA GLN A 76 -4.08 12.31 -9.82
C GLN A 76 -4.03 11.91 -8.34
N LEU A 77 -3.35 12.72 -7.54
CA LEU A 77 -3.29 12.62 -6.09
C LEU A 77 -4.34 13.57 -5.49
N ASP A 78 -4.84 13.25 -4.30
CA ASP A 78 -5.78 14.11 -3.54
C ASP A 78 -5.06 15.12 -2.61
N ASP A 79 -3.74 15.29 -2.78
CA ASP A 79 -2.91 16.34 -2.21
C ASP A 79 -2.08 17.00 -3.33
N THR A 80 -1.86 18.32 -3.24
CA THR A 80 -1.14 19.09 -4.24
C THR A 80 0.35 19.24 -3.97
N ALA A 81 0.81 18.91 -2.76
CA ALA A 81 2.21 19.01 -2.35
C ALA A 81 2.60 17.92 -1.33
N PRO A 82 2.32 16.63 -1.62
CA PRO A 82 2.57 15.57 -0.65
C PRO A 82 4.07 15.39 -0.42
N ILE A 83 4.42 14.99 0.81
CA ILE A 83 5.80 14.75 1.21
C ILE A 83 6.09 13.26 1.14
N ARG A 84 7.02 12.87 0.26
CA ARG A 84 7.51 11.50 0.19
C ARG A 84 8.64 11.22 1.16
N ARG A 85 8.73 9.96 1.60
CA ARG A 85 9.86 9.38 2.33
C ARG A 85 10.73 8.55 1.39
N PHE A 86 11.92 8.26 1.83
CA PHE A 86 12.89 7.48 1.06
C PHE A 86 13.29 6.21 1.79
N ILE A 87 13.58 5.17 1.00
CA ILE A 87 14.25 3.97 1.46
C ILE A 87 15.77 4.20 1.37
N ASP A 88 16.50 3.83 2.40
CA ASP A 88 17.95 3.70 2.32
C ASP A 88 18.29 2.41 1.57
N HIS A 89 18.94 2.53 0.41
CA HIS A 89 19.26 1.40 -0.45
C HIS A 89 20.24 0.39 0.16
N ASN A 90 21.01 0.78 1.19
CA ASN A 90 21.96 -0.13 1.83
C ASN A 90 21.28 -1.06 2.82
N SER A 91 20.31 -0.56 3.57
CA SER A 91 19.60 -1.29 4.60
C SER A 91 18.22 -1.80 4.16
N GLY A 92 17.60 -1.19 3.15
CA GLY A 92 16.21 -1.42 2.78
C GLY A 92 15.21 -0.85 3.79
N CYS A 93 15.68 0.01 4.70
CA CYS A 93 14.89 0.62 5.76
C CYS A 93 14.40 2.02 5.35
N LEU A 94 13.33 2.50 6.00
CA LEU A 94 12.82 3.85 5.80
C LEU A 94 13.75 4.87 6.48
N ASP A 95 14.27 5.82 5.72
CA ASP A 95 15.06 6.92 6.26
C ASP A 95 14.12 8.05 6.73
N ALA A 96 13.85 8.11 8.02
CA ALA A 96 12.97 9.11 8.61
C ALA A 96 13.51 10.55 8.50
N SER A 97 14.82 10.72 8.30
CA SER A 97 15.47 12.03 8.14
C SER A 97 15.38 12.56 6.72
N ARG A 98 15.16 11.68 5.75
CA ARG A 98 15.15 12.01 4.33
C ARG A 98 13.73 12.06 3.78
N HIS A 99 13.33 13.26 3.38
CA HIS A 99 12.02 13.52 2.79
C HIS A 99 12.10 14.68 1.78
N GLU A 100 11.15 14.72 0.87
CA GLU A 100 10.99 15.85 -0.05
C GLU A 100 9.53 16.05 -0.43
N THR A 101 9.15 17.28 -0.75
CA THR A 101 7.86 17.57 -1.37
C THR A 101 7.86 17.07 -2.80
N VAL A 102 6.82 16.35 -3.20
CA VAL A 102 6.63 15.95 -4.59
C VAL A 102 5.91 17.07 -5.32
N ASP A 103 6.56 17.63 -6.33
CA ASP A 103 5.96 18.67 -7.16
C ASP A 103 4.84 18.08 -8.02
N THR A 104 3.65 18.65 -7.91
CA THR A 104 2.48 18.30 -8.72
C THR A 104 1.85 19.55 -9.31
N GLU A 105 1.13 19.40 -10.40
CA GLU A 105 0.26 20.45 -10.96
C GLU A 105 -1.17 20.16 -10.53
N ASP A 106 -1.67 20.84 -9.49
CA ASP A 106 -2.98 20.59 -8.89
C ASP A 106 -3.23 19.11 -8.51
N GLY A 107 -2.19 18.45 -7.96
CA GLY A 107 -2.22 17.03 -7.61
C GLY A 107 -1.91 16.09 -8.77
N LEU A 108 -1.75 16.60 -9.99
CA LEU A 108 -1.36 15.80 -11.15
C LEU A 108 0.15 15.53 -11.11
N LEU A 109 0.53 14.25 -11.06
CA LEU A 109 1.90 13.75 -11.08
C LEU A 109 2.15 12.97 -12.37
N ALA A 110 2.97 13.52 -13.26
CA ALA A 110 3.52 12.75 -14.37
C ALA A 110 4.69 11.88 -13.88
N PHE A 111 4.75 10.63 -14.32
CA PHE A 111 5.80 9.71 -13.94
C PHE A 111 6.37 8.95 -15.13
N ASN A 112 7.59 8.49 -14.97
CA ASN A 112 8.29 7.59 -15.86
C ASN A 112 9.17 6.62 -15.05
N GLU A 113 9.99 5.81 -15.69
CA GLU A 113 10.84 4.85 -15.00
C GLU A 113 11.78 5.53 -13.99
N ASP A 114 12.35 6.70 -14.31
CA ASP A 114 13.28 7.43 -13.42
C ASP A 114 12.62 7.93 -12.12
N THR A 115 11.30 8.06 -12.12
CA THR A 115 10.54 8.41 -10.91
C THR A 115 10.80 7.41 -9.77
N PHE A 116 11.03 6.14 -10.13
CA PHE A 116 11.21 5.02 -9.19
C PHE A 116 12.66 4.60 -8.98
N LYS A 117 13.65 5.40 -9.46
CA LYS A 117 15.07 5.10 -9.28
C LYS A 117 15.53 5.02 -7.82
N ASN A 118 14.80 5.65 -6.93
CA ASN A 118 15.02 5.65 -5.48
C ASN A 118 13.96 4.81 -4.75
N ASP A 119 13.46 3.72 -5.38
CA ASP A 119 12.38 2.87 -4.88
C ASP A 119 11.01 3.55 -4.92
N ALA A 120 10.04 3.06 -4.14
CA ALA A 120 8.68 3.57 -4.10
C ALA A 120 8.61 5.04 -3.68
N LEU A 121 7.59 5.74 -4.19
CA LEU A 121 7.14 6.98 -3.58
C LEU A 121 6.30 6.61 -2.35
N ILE A 122 6.83 6.84 -1.15
CA ILE A 122 6.17 6.49 0.11
C ILE A 122 5.60 7.76 0.74
N PHE A 123 4.28 7.79 0.91
CA PHE A 123 3.56 8.86 1.59
C PHE A 123 2.98 8.32 2.89
N ASP A 124 3.42 8.86 4.02
CA ASP A 124 2.98 8.50 5.37
C ASP A 124 2.09 9.60 5.99
N HIS A 125 1.72 9.46 7.29
CA HIS A 125 0.92 10.44 8.02
C HIS A 125 -0.48 10.70 7.44
N SER A 126 -1.04 9.74 6.72
CA SER A 126 -2.37 9.86 6.09
C SER A 126 -2.50 11.09 5.18
N GLN A 127 -1.44 11.44 4.45
CA GLN A 127 -1.45 12.58 3.54
C GLN A 127 -2.37 12.33 2.34
N LEU A 128 -2.41 11.08 1.85
CA LEU A 128 -3.23 10.67 0.72
C LEU A 128 -4.32 9.70 1.16
N HIS A 129 -5.50 9.82 0.56
CA HIS A 129 -6.63 8.90 0.74
C HIS A 129 -7.16 8.38 -0.59
N GLN A 130 -6.71 8.97 -1.70
CA GLN A 130 -7.08 8.57 -3.04
C GLN A 130 -5.93 8.82 -4.02
N VAL A 131 -5.71 7.84 -4.90
CA VAL A 131 -4.80 7.94 -6.04
C VAL A 131 -5.54 7.43 -7.27
N ALA A 132 -5.62 8.21 -8.33
CA ALA A 132 -6.16 7.78 -9.60
C ALA A 132 -5.05 7.62 -10.64
N LEU A 133 -5.01 6.47 -11.33
CA LEU A 133 -4.26 6.28 -12.57
C LEU A 133 -5.11 6.82 -13.72
N LEU A 134 -4.54 7.67 -14.55
CA LEU A 134 -5.28 8.36 -15.61
C LEU A 134 -5.05 7.73 -16.98
N ASN A 135 -6.09 7.78 -17.81
CA ASN A 135 -6.01 7.58 -19.26
C ASN A 135 -5.30 8.76 -19.94
N PRO A 136 -4.88 8.65 -21.21
CA PRO A 136 -4.28 9.74 -21.95
C PRO A 136 -5.16 11.01 -22.10
N ASP A 137 -6.47 10.87 -21.99
CA ASP A 137 -7.45 11.96 -22.03
C ASP A 137 -7.78 12.56 -20.64
N ASP A 138 -6.98 12.24 -19.61
CA ASP A 138 -7.14 12.65 -18.21
C ASP A 138 -8.37 12.11 -17.50
N THR A 139 -9.11 11.19 -18.11
CA THR A 139 -10.15 10.46 -17.38
C THR A 139 -9.54 9.38 -16.48
N PRO A 140 -10.13 9.07 -15.31
CA PRO A 140 -9.62 7.99 -14.46
C PRO A 140 -9.74 6.64 -15.16
N ALA A 141 -8.64 5.89 -15.27
CA ALA A 141 -8.63 4.48 -15.65
C ALA A 141 -8.90 3.59 -14.44
N VAL A 142 -8.25 3.92 -13.32
CA VAL A 142 -8.40 3.22 -12.03
C VAL A 142 -8.32 4.25 -10.91
N VAL A 143 -9.21 4.13 -9.92
CA VAL A 143 -9.16 4.94 -8.69
C VAL A 143 -9.00 4.00 -7.50
N VAL A 144 -7.94 4.19 -6.71
CA VAL A 144 -7.73 3.49 -5.45
C VAL A 144 -8.01 4.45 -4.30
N SER A 145 -9.00 4.11 -3.45
CA SER A 145 -9.35 4.92 -2.27
C SER A 145 -9.13 4.10 -0.99
N PHE A 146 -8.54 4.73 0.02
CA PHE A 146 -8.09 4.06 1.24
C PHE A 146 -8.11 5.00 2.45
N LYS A 147 -7.92 4.40 3.65
CA LYS A 147 -7.76 5.14 4.92
C LYS A 147 -6.49 4.72 5.66
N SER A 148 -5.58 4.06 4.95
CA SER A 148 -4.32 3.62 5.53
C SER A 148 -3.44 4.81 5.91
N PRO A 149 -2.62 4.70 6.98
CA PRO A 149 -1.72 5.77 7.40
C PRO A 149 -0.57 6.00 6.42
N ALA A 150 -0.31 5.04 5.53
CA ALA A 150 0.69 5.17 4.48
C ALA A 150 0.21 4.56 3.17
N VAL A 151 0.80 5.00 2.07
CA VAL A 151 0.65 4.43 0.74
C VAL A 151 2.00 4.42 0.03
N GLY A 152 2.31 3.32 -0.65
CA GLY A 152 3.41 3.20 -1.59
C GLY A 152 2.91 3.29 -3.02
N ILE A 153 3.64 4.02 -3.87
CA ILE A 153 3.42 4.03 -5.32
C ILE A 153 4.72 3.55 -5.96
N TRP A 154 4.66 2.48 -6.76
CA TRP A 154 5.87 1.80 -7.20
C TRP A 154 5.75 1.16 -8.58
N SER A 155 6.88 1.15 -9.27
CA SER A 155 7.14 0.29 -10.44
C SER A 155 8.63 -0.09 -10.44
N PRO A 156 9.01 -1.28 -10.95
CA PRO A 156 10.39 -1.75 -10.86
C PRO A 156 11.32 -0.95 -11.80
N TYR A 157 12.20 -0.12 -11.21
CA TYR A 157 13.20 0.64 -11.94
C TYR A 157 14.14 -0.27 -12.75
N GLY A 158 14.50 0.14 -13.96
CA GLY A 158 15.39 -0.60 -14.86
C GLY A 158 14.72 -1.81 -15.55
N LYS A 159 13.39 -1.97 -15.44
CA LYS A 159 12.65 -3.07 -16.06
C LYS A 159 11.69 -2.64 -17.16
N ASN A 160 11.48 -1.35 -17.33
CA ASN A 160 10.50 -0.78 -18.27
C ASN A 160 9.13 -1.50 -18.18
N ALA A 161 8.67 -1.75 -16.95
CA ALA A 161 7.49 -2.54 -16.70
C ALA A 161 6.21 -1.74 -17.02
N PRO A 162 5.27 -2.27 -17.82
CA PRO A 162 4.06 -1.57 -18.23
C PRO A 162 2.96 -1.58 -17.16
N PHE A 163 3.34 -1.42 -15.90
CA PHE A 163 2.40 -1.38 -14.77
C PHE A 163 2.88 -0.45 -13.66
N ILE A 164 1.96 -0.07 -12.78
CA ILE A 164 2.21 0.67 -11.55
C ILE A 164 1.45 0.02 -10.39
N CYS A 165 2.06 0.01 -9.21
CA CYS A 165 1.43 -0.40 -7.98
C CYS A 165 0.97 0.83 -7.19
N ILE A 166 -0.22 0.75 -6.56
CA ILE A 166 -0.75 1.74 -5.62
C ILE A 166 -1.13 0.97 -4.36
N GLU A 167 -0.34 1.09 -3.32
CA GLU A 167 -0.25 0.14 -2.22
C GLU A 167 -0.68 0.76 -0.89
N PRO A 168 -1.93 0.57 -0.43
CA PRO A 168 -2.35 1.04 0.90
C PRO A 168 -1.70 0.21 2.00
N TRP A 169 -1.05 0.88 3.00
CA TRP A 169 -0.27 0.21 4.04
C TRP A 169 -0.68 0.60 5.46
N TYR A 170 -0.86 -0.41 6.31
CA TYR A 170 -0.91 -0.34 7.77
C TYR A 170 0.37 -0.93 8.34
N GLY A 171 1.48 -0.30 8.06
CA GLY A 171 2.84 -0.67 8.39
C GLY A 171 3.79 -0.27 7.27
N VAL A 172 5.06 -0.13 7.62
CA VAL A 172 6.17 0.13 6.69
C VAL A 172 7.37 -0.70 7.10
N THR A 173 8.44 -0.73 6.28
CA THR A 173 9.72 -1.31 6.68
C THR A 173 10.28 -0.61 7.93
N ASP A 174 11.30 -1.20 8.57
CA ASP A 174 11.96 -0.58 9.72
C ASP A 174 12.51 0.80 9.37
N LEU A 175 12.61 1.65 10.39
CA LEU A 175 13.42 2.86 10.27
C LEU A 175 14.91 2.49 10.25
N VAL A 176 15.71 3.29 9.57
CA VAL A 176 17.18 3.15 9.62
C VAL A 176 17.64 3.18 11.07
N ASP A 177 18.56 2.29 11.42
CA ASP A 177 19.12 2.12 12.78
C ASP A 177 18.09 1.73 13.86
N TYR A 178 16.91 1.25 13.48
CA TYR A 178 15.94 0.73 14.45
C TYR A 178 16.40 -0.63 14.98
N ASP A 179 16.56 -0.73 16.29
CA ASP A 179 16.98 -1.96 17.02
C ASP A 179 15.96 -2.40 18.09
N GLY A 180 14.78 -1.79 18.08
CA GLY A 180 13.71 -2.06 19.05
C GLY A 180 12.87 -3.30 18.75
N ASN A 181 11.80 -3.49 19.52
CA ASN A 181 10.87 -4.61 19.34
C ASN A 181 9.95 -4.39 18.14
N PHE A 182 9.47 -5.47 17.54
CA PHE A 182 8.50 -5.43 16.45
C PHE A 182 7.23 -4.64 16.81
N ALA A 183 6.75 -4.75 18.04
CA ALA A 183 5.55 -4.04 18.50
C ALA A 183 5.69 -2.52 18.52
N ASP A 184 6.92 -2.02 18.64
CA ASP A 184 7.23 -0.59 18.77
C ASP A 184 7.67 0.04 17.43
N ARG A 185 7.67 -0.75 16.35
CA ARG A 185 8.01 -0.27 14.99
C ARG A 185 7.05 0.81 14.52
N TYR A 186 7.57 1.69 13.69
CA TYR A 186 6.76 2.75 13.07
C TYR A 186 5.56 2.16 12.30
N LEU A 187 4.37 2.72 12.52
CA LEU A 187 3.08 2.30 11.95
C LEU A 187 2.70 0.84 12.21
N THR A 188 3.22 0.20 13.26
CA THR A 188 2.77 -1.13 13.68
C THR A 188 1.45 -1.03 14.42
N ASN A 189 0.53 -1.95 14.12
CA ASN A 189 -0.76 -2.06 14.78
C ASN A 189 -0.64 -2.99 16.00
N SER A 190 -1.41 -2.71 17.04
CA SER A 190 -1.51 -3.56 18.23
C SER A 190 -2.95 -3.88 18.56
N LEU A 191 -3.22 -5.14 18.95
CA LEU A 191 -4.54 -5.59 19.40
C LEU A 191 -4.44 -6.24 20.77
N LEU A 192 -5.29 -5.79 21.68
CA LEU A 192 -5.48 -6.47 22.97
C LEU A 192 -6.18 -7.83 22.78
N PRO A 193 -6.05 -8.77 23.74
CA PRO A 193 -6.78 -10.03 23.71
C PRO A 193 -8.26 -9.87 23.41
N GLY A 194 -8.79 -10.66 22.48
CA GLY A 194 -10.19 -10.63 22.06
C GLY A 194 -10.61 -9.41 21.24
N SER A 195 -9.67 -8.49 20.91
CA SER A 195 -9.93 -7.34 20.04
C SER A 195 -9.71 -7.68 18.58
N SER A 196 -10.32 -6.88 17.70
CA SER A 196 -10.15 -7.02 16.26
C SER A 196 -9.81 -5.68 15.59
N PHE A 197 -9.12 -5.78 14.47
CA PHE A 197 -8.84 -4.71 13.52
C PHE A 197 -9.62 -4.97 12.24
N MET A 198 -10.24 -3.94 11.71
CA MET A 198 -10.88 -3.99 10.40
C MET A 198 -10.53 -2.75 9.60
N SER A 199 -10.03 -2.95 8.39
CA SER A 199 -9.84 -1.88 7.44
C SER A 199 -10.08 -2.33 6.01
N GLN A 200 -10.15 -1.37 5.09
CA GLN A 200 -10.49 -1.65 3.70
C GLN A 200 -9.90 -0.59 2.76
N TYR A 201 -9.78 -0.99 1.50
CA TYR A 201 -9.60 -0.07 0.38
C TYR A 201 -10.51 -0.48 -0.78
N THR A 202 -10.72 0.43 -1.72
CA THR A 202 -11.51 0.17 -2.92
C THR A 202 -10.70 0.45 -4.17
N ILE A 203 -10.95 -0.36 -5.21
CA ILE A 203 -10.45 -0.18 -6.57
C ILE A 203 -11.66 0.03 -7.45
N THR A 204 -11.78 1.20 -8.06
CA THR A 204 -12.86 1.54 -8.99
C THR A 204 -12.29 1.67 -10.38
N LEU A 205 -12.87 0.97 -11.36
CA LEU A 205 -12.50 1.08 -12.76
C LEU A 205 -13.30 2.24 -13.40
N GLY A 206 -12.62 3.03 -14.22
CA GLY A 206 -13.23 4.11 -14.98
C GLY A 206 -14.11 3.64 -16.14
#